data_ad8d431d77c1da5ac3dad5157e418512
#
_entry.id   ad8d431d77c1da5ac3dad5157e418512
#
_cell.length_a   1.000
_cell.length_b   1.000
_cell.length_c   1.000
_cell.angle_alpha   90.00
_cell.angle_beta   90.00
_cell.angle_gamma   90.00
#
_symmetry.space_group_name_H-M   'P 1'
#
loop_
_entity.id
_entity.type
_entity.pdbx_description
1 polymer ?
#
loop_
_entity_poly.entity_id
_entity_poly.type
_entity_poly.pdbx_seq_one_letter_code
_entity_poly.pdbx_strand_id
1 'polypeptide(L)'
;MMVHIETESKHEIKVLYINALYWGGGAEKIARQLYSGAKEYGFACYFISGRYQENVPREVKVIYNSFFERAVSVLAAIPNHNFLYRTRIARREIIHFIKKEGIDIVHFHNMHGNYFGPEDIDGIRKACPNIMVTMHDMWMLTGCCPYGMKCEEWHYGEDCRKCYGNEWLKHGVKNAGKYLLCKMNSYSNKNILFVSPSKWLAECCNKSYLKNEKIQVIPNGVNTTVYHPLDKGKLRDKYGIASKKHIIMIAANNVKHPYKGFQYLQQALNRITNKENYCLLVVGNDIKEIQDMGYQIFSPGYISDEKIMNEMYALSDVFVSVSIADNFPLVVLESMAAGTPVIAFRTGGIPEIVSKEVGWLVEQRNVDSLANTIEKVLIDDTEYTRKQRKCREYIINNFSEEIMLKKYADLYHEIYGI
;
A
#
# COMPACT_ATOMS: atom_id res chain seq x y z
N MET A 1 30.27 -43.55 -28.46
CA MET A 1 30.64 -42.77 -27.28
C MET A 1 29.56 -41.71 -27.13
N MET A 2 28.48 -42.02 -26.40
CA MET A 2 27.40 -41.04 -26.12
C MET A 2 27.86 -40.13 -24.99
N VAL A 3 28.01 -38.86 -25.30
CA VAL A 3 28.27 -37.83 -24.30
C VAL A 3 26.93 -37.56 -23.59
N HIS A 4 26.78 -38.07 -22.37
CA HIS A 4 25.72 -37.61 -21.46
C HIS A 4 26.04 -36.17 -21.12
N ILE A 5 25.28 -35.24 -21.70
CA ILE A 5 25.19 -33.87 -21.20
C ILE A 5 24.31 -33.98 -19.95
N GLU A 6 24.92 -34.03 -18.77
CA GLU A 6 24.24 -33.76 -17.50
C GLU A 6 23.77 -32.32 -17.59
N THR A 7 22.48 -32.12 -17.80
CA THR A 7 21.83 -30.84 -17.53
C THR A 7 21.93 -30.63 -16.03
N GLU A 8 22.88 -29.82 -15.58
CA GLU A 8 22.84 -29.27 -14.20
C GLU A 8 21.45 -28.76 -13.95
N SER A 9 20.73 -29.33 -13.00
CA SER A 9 19.44 -28.85 -12.57
C SER A 9 19.66 -27.47 -11.98
N LYS A 10 19.24 -26.43 -12.70
CA LYS A 10 19.37 -25.04 -12.28
C LYS A 10 18.66 -24.93 -10.92
N HIS A 11 19.38 -24.53 -9.87
CA HIS A 11 18.83 -24.39 -8.53
C HIS A 11 17.64 -23.42 -8.59
N GLU A 12 16.48 -23.88 -8.14
CA GLU A 12 15.28 -23.05 -8.06
C GLU A 12 15.37 -22.14 -6.83
N ILE A 13 15.47 -20.83 -7.06
CA ILE A 13 15.61 -19.83 -5.98
C ILE A 13 14.33 -19.80 -5.14
N LYS A 14 14.49 -19.96 -3.82
CA LYS A 14 13.39 -19.99 -2.86
C LYS A 14 13.22 -18.65 -2.15
N VAL A 15 12.07 -18.01 -2.35
CA VAL A 15 11.74 -16.71 -1.77
C VAL A 15 10.67 -16.86 -0.70
N LEU A 16 10.99 -16.40 0.51
CA LEU A 16 10.05 -16.36 1.62
C LEU A 16 9.50 -14.94 1.82
N TYR A 17 8.22 -14.75 1.56
CA TYR A 17 7.49 -13.51 1.85
C TYR A 17 7.00 -13.51 3.28
N ILE A 18 7.21 -12.40 4.00
CA ILE A 18 6.75 -12.24 5.38
C ILE A 18 5.99 -10.93 5.50
N ASN A 19 4.73 -11.01 5.94
CA ASN A 19 3.89 -9.84 6.18
C ASN A 19 3.10 -9.98 7.48
N ALA A 20 2.64 -8.86 8.06
CA ALA A 20 1.82 -8.88 9.28
C ALA A 20 0.52 -9.67 9.09
N LEU A 21 -0.15 -9.52 7.97
CA LEU A 21 -1.42 -10.15 7.61
C LEU A 21 -1.33 -10.71 6.19
N TYR A 22 -2.14 -11.73 5.90
CA TYR A 22 -2.30 -12.22 4.53
C TYR A 22 -3.34 -11.40 3.77
N TRP A 23 -4.53 -11.20 4.36
CA TRP A 23 -5.59 -10.34 3.81
C TRP A 23 -5.55 -8.95 4.43
N GLY A 24 -5.84 -7.90 3.64
CA GLY A 24 -5.84 -6.54 4.16
C GLY A 24 -5.86 -5.48 3.08
N GLY A 25 -5.18 -4.37 3.33
CA GLY A 25 -5.11 -3.22 2.44
C GLY A 25 -4.10 -3.36 1.30
N GLY A 26 -3.57 -2.21 0.84
CA GLY A 26 -2.67 -2.15 -0.30
C GLY A 26 -1.35 -2.90 -0.11
N ALA A 27 -0.76 -2.83 1.07
CA ALA A 27 0.50 -3.52 1.36
C ALA A 27 0.36 -5.04 1.33
N GLU A 28 -0.72 -5.56 1.92
CA GLU A 28 -1.07 -6.98 1.88
C GLU A 28 -1.36 -7.45 0.45
N LYS A 29 -2.04 -6.61 -0.34
CA LYS A 29 -2.31 -6.90 -1.76
C LYS A 29 -1.00 -7.02 -2.55
N ILE A 30 -0.08 -6.08 -2.42
CA ILE A 30 1.23 -6.12 -3.08
C ILE A 30 2.03 -7.36 -2.65
N ALA A 31 2.06 -7.70 -1.36
CA ALA A 31 2.76 -8.89 -0.89
C ALA A 31 2.21 -10.18 -1.52
N ARG A 32 0.88 -10.30 -1.67
CA ARG A 32 0.25 -11.44 -2.35
C ARG A 32 0.51 -11.46 -3.86
N GLN A 33 0.47 -10.30 -4.53
CA GLN A 33 0.80 -10.20 -5.95
C GLN A 33 2.22 -10.69 -6.21
N LEU A 34 3.18 -10.24 -5.41
CA LEU A 34 4.57 -10.68 -5.52
C LEU A 34 4.72 -12.18 -5.21
N TYR A 35 4.10 -12.69 -4.14
CA TYR A 35 4.10 -14.10 -3.80
C TYR A 35 3.54 -15.00 -4.91
N SER A 36 2.44 -14.58 -5.53
CA SER A 36 1.81 -15.35 -6.60
C SER A 36 2.55 -15.20 -7.92
N GLY A 37 2.88 -13.97 -8.30
CA GLY A 37 3.46 -13.66 -9.60
C GLY A 37 4.91 -14.08 -9.75
N ALA A 38 5.73 -14.09 -8.68
CA ALA A 38 7.11 -14.54 -8.78
C ALA A 38 7.24 -16.01 -9.17
N LYS A 39 6.23 -16.84 -8.91
CA LYS A 39 6.18 -18.23 -9.37
C LYS A 39 6.23 -18.33 -10.91
N GLU A 40 5.62 -17.37 -11.61
CA GLU A 40 5.63 -17.33 -13.08
C GLU A 40 7.02 -17.01 -13.65
N TYR A 41 7.90 -16.46 -12.81
CA TYR A 41 9.30 -16.19 -13.13
C TYR A 41 10.26 -17.31 -12.67
N GLY A 42 9.74 -18.45 -12.22
CA GLY A 42 10.53 -19.63 -11.86
C GLY A 42 11.09 -19.61 -10.43
N PHE A 43 10.49 -18.85 -9.52
CA PHE A 43 10.84 -18.86 -8.11
C PHE A 43 9.95 -19.80 -7.31
N ALA A 44 10.52 -20.57 -6.38
CA ALA A 44 9.76 -21.29 -5.36
C ALA A 44 9.37 -20.30 -4.25
N CYS A 45 8.08 -20.02 -4.13
CA CYS A 45 7.56 -18.97 -3.24
C CYS A 45 6.85 -19.55 -2.03
N TYR A 46 7.17 -18.99 -0.86
CA TYR A 46 6.57 -19.31 0.44
C TYR A 46 6.03 -18.05 1.09
N PHE A 47 4.99 -18.17 1.92
CA PHE A 47 4.42 -17.02 2.63
C PHE A 47 4.22 -17.31 4.11
N ILE A 48 4.66 -16.36 4.96
CA ILE A 48 4.39 -16.35 6.40
C ILE A 48 3.53 -15.14 6.73
N SER A 49 2.35 -15.38 7.31
CA SER A 49 1.52 -14.36 7.98
C SER A 49 1.90 -14.28 9.46
N GLY A 50 2.27 -13.09 9.90
CA GLY A 50 2.68 -12.88 11.30
C GLY A 50 1.52 -13.00 12.28
N ARG A 51 0.30 -12.74 11.85
CA ARG A 51 -0.90 -12.74 12.70
C ARG A 51 -1.98 -13.62 12.09
N TYR A 52 -2.81 -14.18 12.98
CA TYR A 52 -3.96 -14.97 12.59
C TYR A 52 -5.00 -14.13 11.85
N GLN A 53 -5.55 -14.72 10.79
CA GLN A 53 -6.74 -14.30 10.09
C GLN A 53 -7.56 -15.53 9.67
N GLU A 54 -8.86 -15.36 9.51
CA GLU A 54 -9.72 -16.39 8.93
C GLU A 54 -9.49 -16.51 7.42
N ASN A 55 -9.78 -17.67 6.87
CA ASN A 55 -9.72 -17.98 5.44
C ASN A 55 -8.34 -17.75 4.79
N VAL A 56 -7.25 -17.86 5.57
CA VAL A 56 -5.90 -17.88 5.02
C VAL A 56 -5.66 -19.22 4.31
N PRO A 57 -5.08 -19.24 3.09
CA PRO A 57 -4.77 -20.47 2.37
C PRO A 57 -3.91 -21.43 3.20
N ARG A 58 -4.10 -22.74 3.03
CA ARG A 58 -3.42 -23.77 3.83
C ARG A 58 -1.90 -23.78 3.65
N GLU A 59 -1.42 -23.38 2.49
CA GLU A 59 0.00 -23.27 2.16
C GLU A 59 0.70 -22.07 2.84
N VAL A 60 -0.08 -21.13 3.36
CA VAL A 60 0.43 -19.97 4.09
C VAL A 60 0.64 -20.33 5.55
N LYS A 61 1.87 -20.22 6.04
CA LYS A 61 2.16 -20.42 7.46
C LYS A 61 1.71 -19.21 8.27
N VAL A 62 0.95 -19.44 9.35
CA VAL A 62 0.54 -18.42 10.31
C VAL A 62 1.31 -18.61 11.63
N ILE A 63 2.04 -17.57 12.09
CA ILE A 63 2.89 -17.66 13.29
C ILE A 63 2.05 -17.78 14.56
N TYR A 64 1.11 -16.85 14.78
CA TYR A 64 0.26 -16.85 15.99
C TYR A 64 -1.09 -17.51 15.71
N ASN A 65 -1.11 -18.82 15.53
CA ASN A 65 -2.30 -19.57 15.12
C ASN A 65 -3.10 -20.15 16.29
N SER A 66 -2.46 -20.47 17.42
CA SER A 66 -3.16 -21.04 18.58
C SER A 66 -3.88 -19.98 19.43
N PHE A 67 -4.91 -20.42 20.20
CA PHE A 67 -5.61 -19.54 21.16
C PHE A 67 -4.65 -18.95 22.18
N PHE A 68 -3.72 -19.75 22.69
CA PHE A 68 -2.71 -19.30 23.65
C PHE A 68 -1.78 -18.25 23.05
N GLU A 69 -1.30 -18.47 21.82
CA GLU A 69 -0.46 -17.50 21.09
C GLU A 69 -1.21 -16.21 20.82
N ARG A 70 -2.52 -16.28 20.50
CA ARG A 70 -3.39 -15.10 20.33
C ARG A 70 -3.54 -14.35 21.65
N ALA A 71 -3.79 -15.03 22.76
CA ALA A 71 -3.90 -14.43 24.09
C ALA A 71 -2.58 -13.72 24.50
N VAL A 72 -1.44 -14.38 24.31
CA VAL A 72 -0.10 -13.78 24.49
C VAL A 72 0.08 -12.58 23.58
N SER A 73 -0.40 -12.67 22.34
CA SER A 73 -0.34 -11.58 21.37
C SER A 73 -1.19 -10.36 21.78
N VAL A 74 -2.34 -10.56 22.40
CA VAL A 74 -3.21 -9.48 22.92
C VAL A 74 -2.62 -8.86 24.18
N LEU A 75 -2.16 -9.67 25.12
CA LEU A 75 -1.55 -9.20 26.38
C LEU A 75 -0.28 -8.38 26.14
N ALA A 76 0.51 -8.73 25.14
CA ALA A 76 1.69 -7.96 24.75
C ALA A 76 1.35 -6.68 23.95
N ALA A 77 0.09 -6.46 23.52
CA ALA A 77 -0.39 -5.20 22.91
C ALA A 77 -0.66 -4.11 23.96
N ILE A 78 -0.69 -4.46 25.24
CA ILE A 78 -0.87 -3.50 26.33
C ILE A 78 0.33 -2.55 26.36
N PRO A 79 0.12 -1.21 26.44
CA PRO A 79 1.14 -0.18 26.13
C PRO A 79 2.43 -0.15 26.97
N ASN A 80 2.63 -1.06 27.88
CA ASN A 80 3.81 -1.11 28.75
C ASN A 80 4.57 -2.44 28.73
N HIS A 81 4.20 -3.40 27.90
CA HIS A 81 4.83 -4.71 27.93
C HIS A 81 5.85 -4.92 26.81
N ASN A 82 7.01 -5.42 27.22
CA ASN A 82 8.18 -5.70 26.41
C ASN A 82 7.85 -6.36 25.06
N PHE A 83 8.10 -5.65 23.98
CA PHE A 83 8.17 -6.16 22.61
C PHE A 83 8.93 -7.50 22.50
N LEU A 84 9.85 -7.75 23.41
CA LEU A 84 10.73 -8.92 23.48
C LEU A 84 10.02 -10.28 23.57
N TYR A 85 8.81 -10.36 24.10
CA TYR A 85 8.12 -11.64 24.27
C TYR A 85 7.47 -12.18 22.99
N ARG A 86 6.92 -11.30 22.17
CA ARG A 86 6.31 -11.68 20.89
C ARG A 86 7.34 -12.09 19.85
N THR A 87 8.41 -11.33 19.81
CA THR A 87 9.45 -11.47 18.81
C THR A 87 10.15 -12.82 18.90
N ARG A 88 10.38 -13.37 20.11
CA ARG A 88 11.07 -14.65 20.27
C ARG A 88 10.36 -15.81 19.58
N ILE A 89 9.02 -15.88 19.66
CA ILE A 89 8.23 -16.92 18.97
C ILE A 89 8.36 -16.73 17.46
N ALA A 90 8.04 -15.54 16.96
CA ALA A 90 8.13 -15.24 15.52
C ALA A 90 9.52 -15.50 14.97
N ARG A 91 10.56 -15.01 15.63
CA ARG A 91 11.95 -15.24 15.21
C ARG A 91 12.29 -16.73 15.13
N ARG A 92 11.94 -17.52 16.16
CA ARG A 92 12.22 -18.96 16.18
C ARG A 92 11.50 -19.68 15.04
N GLU A 93 10.23 -19.38 14.84
CA GLU A 93 9.42 -19.99 13.78
C GLU A 93 9.93 -19.61 12.37
N ILE A 94 10.30 -18.36 12.15
CA ILE A 94 10.87 -17.91 10.88
C ILE A 94 12.22 -18.58 10.63
N ILE A 95 13.13 -18.60 11.61
CA ILE A 95 14.46 -19.24 11.47
C ILE A 95 14.32 -20.75 11.23
N HIS A 96 13.41 -21.41 11.96
CA HIS A 96 13.13 -22.83 11.74
C HIS A 96 12.66 -23.09 10.31
N PHE A 97 11.71 -22.28 9.82
CA PHE A 97 11.18 -22.38 8.46
C PHE A 97 12.26 -22.15 7.41
N ILE A 98 13.09 -21.10 7.55
CA ILE A 98 14.22 -20.83 6.65
C ILE A 98 15.13 -22.06 6.51
N LYS A 99 15.53 -22.64 7.64
CA LYS A 99 16.43 -23.81 7.65
C LYS A 99 15.78 -25.07 7.09
N LYS A 100 14.51 -25.30 7.41
CA LYS A 100 13.77 -26.48 6.98
C LYS A 100 13.56 -26.48 5.47
N GLU A 101 13.13 -25.36 4.91
CA GLU A 101 12.80 -25.25 3.48
C GLU A 101 14.02 -24.85 2.62
N GLY A 102 15.14 -24.44 3.24
CA GLY A 102 16.33 -23.97 2.53
C GLY A 102 16.07 -22.68 1.77
N ILE A 103 15.56 -21.65 2.46
CA ILE A 103 15.19 -20.37 1.87
C ILE A 103 16.43 -19.58 1.46
N ASP A 104 16.45 -19.07 0.24
CA ASP A 104 17.55 -18.30 -0.34
C ASP A 104 17.39 -16.80 -0.14
N ILE A 105 16.15 -16.29 -0.15
CA ILE A 105 15.82 -14.87 0.01
C ILE A 105 14.66 -14.72 0.99
N VAL A 106 14.79 -13.79 1.96
CA VAL A 106 13.70 -13.39 2.84
C VAL A 106 13.23 -12.00 2.46
N HIS A 107 11.99 -11.88 2.04
CA HIS A 107 11.37 -10.62 1.63
C HIS A 107 10.31 -10.18 2.65
N PHE A 108 10.64 -9.15 3.42
CA PHE A 108 9.73 -8.54 4.37
C PHE A 108 8.89 -7.44 3.74
N HIS A 109 7.62 -7.37 4.16
CA HIS A 109 6.71 -6.27 3.89
C HIS A 109 6.42 -5.50 5.19
N ASN A 110 5.15 -5.42 5.65
CA ASN A 110 4.84 -4.74 6.91
C ASN A 110 5.46 -5.47 8.11
N MET A 111 6.57 -4.95 8.61
CA MET A 111 7.23 -5.46 9.82
C MET A 111 6.56 -4.96 11.10
N HIS A 112 5.68 -3.97 11.01
CA HIS A 112 4.82 -3.53 12.09
C HIS A 112 3.59 -4.44 12.26
N GLY A 113 2.77 -4.20 13.29
CA GLY A 113 1.59 -5.05 13.55
C GLY A 113 1.80 -6.00 14.73
N ASN A 114 2.83 -5.75 15.52
CA ASN A 114 3.10 -6.43 16.79
C ASN A 114 3.31 -7.95 16.67
N TYR A 115 3.91 -8.44 15.62
CA TYR A 115 4.30 -9.84 15.46
C TYR A 115 5.82 -10.03 15.41
N PHE A 116 6.56 -8.99 15.08
CA PHE A 116 8.00 -8.99 14.83
C PHE A 116 8.64 -7.77 15.50
N GLY A 117 9.86 -7.91 16.00
CA GLY A 117 10.66 -6.82 16.57
C GLY A 117 11.89 -6.50 15.71
N PRO A 118 12.34 -5.25 15.70
CA PRO A 118 13.53 -4.87 14.94
C PRO A 118 14.75 -5.74 15.25
N GLU A 119 14.95 -6.11 16.51
CA GLU A 119 16.09 -6.91 17.00
C GLU A 119 16.14 -8.34 16.44
N ASP A 120 15.03 -8.82 15.92
CA ASP A 120 14.94 -10.21 15.42
C ASP A 120 15.65 -10.35 14.06
N ILE A 121 15.89 -9.24 13.35
CA ILE A 121 16.48 -9.26 12.00
C ILE A 121 17.88 -9.90 11.99
N ASP A 122 18.70 -9.64 13.01
CA ASP A 122 20.06 -10.20 13.08
C ASP A 122 20.06 -11.73 13.16
N GLY A 123 19.08 -12.31 13.88
CA GLY A 123 18.92 -13.76 13.93
C GLY A 123 18.49 -14.37 12.62
N ILE A 124 17.60 -13.71 11.92
CA ILE A 124 17.11 -14.13 10.61
C ILE A 124 18.23 -14.01 9.57
N ARG A 125 18.97 -12.90 9.57
CA ARG A 125 20.10 -12.65 8.67
C ARG A 125 21.23 -13.68 8.81
N LYS A 126 21.43 -14.21 10.02
CA LYS A 126 22.37 -15.34 10.23
C LYS A 126 21.87 -16.65 9.61
N ALA A 127 20.56 -16.82 9.48
CA ALA A 127 19.98 -18.02 8.86
C ALA A 127 19.84 -17.89 7.34
N CYS A 128 19.56 -16.67 6.85
CA CYS A 128 19.50 -16.30 5.44
C CYS A 128 20.07 -14.88 5.27
N PRO A 129 21.23 -14.71 4.61
CA PRO A 129 21.88 -13.41 4.50
C PRO A 129 21.16 -12.45 3.54
N ASN A 130 20.44 -12.99 2.56
CA ASN A 130 19.78 -12.22 1.52
C ASN A 130 18.42 -11.71 2.03
N ILE A 131 18.40 -10.51 2.56
CA ILE A 131 17.19 -9.87 3.10
C ILE A 131 16.80 -8.67 2.27
N MET A 132 15.54 -8.65 1.89
CA MET A 132 14.86 -7.52 1.25
C MET A 132 13.71 -7.02 2.12
N VAL A 133 13.49 -5.70 2.12
CA VAL A 133 12.38 -5.06 2.83
C VAL A 133 11.67 -4.10 1.87
N THR A 134 10.42 -4.38 1.52
CA THR A 134 9.55 -3.41 0.83
C THR A 134 8.83 -2.53 1.83
N MET A 135 9.10 -1.24 1.76
CA MET A 135 8.51 -0.21 2.63
C MET A 135 7.20 0.30 2.04
N HIS A 136 6.09 0.08 2.74
CA HIS A 136 4.79 0.56 2.26
C HIS A 136 4.42 1.94 2.80
N ASP A 137 5.05 2.36 3.87
CA ASP A 137 4.86 3.65 4.55
C ASP A 137 6.16 4.11 5.24
N MET A 138 6.08 5.18 6.02
CA MET A 138 7.24 5.74 6.74
C MET A 138 7.55 5.05 8.08
N TRP A 139 6.84 3.98 8.45
CA TRP A 139 7.05 3.34 9.76
C TRP A 139 8.51 2.93 9.99
N MET A 140 9.18 2.47 8.94
CA MET A 140 10.60 2.11 9.04
C MET A 140 11.47 3.30 9.49
N LEU A 141 11.14 4.51 9.04
CA LEU A 141 11.93 5.73 9.25
C LEU A 141 11.63 6.44 10.57
N THR A 142 10.47 6.14 11.18
CA THR A 142 9.94 6.82 12.37
C THR A 142 10.01 5.93 13.60
N GLY A 143 9.75 6.47 14.79
CA GLY A 143 9.60 5.66 16.00
C GLY A 143 8.43 4.68 15.92
N CYS A 144 7.27 5.14 15.42
CA CYS A 144 6.05 4.32 15.39
C CYS A 144 5.01 4.79 14.37
N CYS A 145 5.19 5.96 13.74
CA CYS A 145 4.20 6.55 12.85
C CYS A 145 4.31 5.96 11.43
N PRO A 146 3.19 5.58 10.79
CA PRO A 146 3.19 5.20 9.38
C PRO A 146 3.43 6.41 8.46
N TYR A 147 3.16 7.63 8.93
CA TYR A 147 3.44 8.89 8.22
C TYR A 147 3.88 9.96 9.21
N GLY A 148 4.97 10.68 8.88
CA GLY A 148 5.51 11.76 9.70
C GLY A 148 4.56 12.97 9.79
N MET A 149 3.72 13.19 8.76
CA MET A 149 2.87 14.38 8.61
C MET A 149 3.72 15.66 8.66
N LYS A 150 3.49 16.55 9.63
CA LYS A 150 4.30 17.75 9.87
C LYS A 150 5.48 17.52 10.84
N CYS A 151 5.62 16.31 11.35
CA CYS A 151 6.70 15.96 12.27
C CYS A 151 7.97 15.66 11.48
N GLU A 152 9.08 16.27 11.88
CA GLU A 152 10.42 16.08 11.30
C GLU A 152 11.41 15.40 12.26
N GLU A 153 10.97 15.01 13.45
CA GLU A 153 11.80 14.39 14.51
C GLU A 153 12.43 13.04 14.10
N TRP A 154 12.05 12.50 12.94
CA TRP A 154 12.62 11.28 12.36
C TRP A 154 13.81 11.56 11.43
N HIS A 155 14.07 12.83 11.09
CA HIS A 155 15.16 13.20 10.19
C HIS A 155 16.53 12.81 10.79
N TYR A 156 17.38 12.23 9.95
CA TYR A 156 18.77 11.83 10.26
C TYR A 156 18.95 10.98 11.53
N GLY A 157 17.86 10.35 12.01
CA GLY A 157 17.88 9.58 13.25
C GLY A 157 17.86 10.45 14.50
N GLU A 158 17.61 11.74 14.35
CA GLU A 158 17.23 12.60 15.46
C GLU A 158 15.92 12.09 16.00
N ASP A 159 15.84 11.96 17.31
CA ASP A 159 14.94 11.02 17.92
C ASP A 159 13.51 11.52 18.07
N CYS A 160 12.59 10.58 17.94
CA CYS A 160 11.23 10.77 18.40
C CYS A 160 11.11 10.92 19.93
N ARG A 161 12.17 11.33 20.67
CA ARG A 161 12.15 11.47 22.16
C ARG A 161 11.12 12.48 22.61
N LYS A 162 10.94 13.53 21.81
CA LYS A 162 9.94 14.57 22.05
C LYS A 162 8.69 14.33 21.21
N CYS A 163 8.20 13.09 21.17
CA CYS A 163 6.99 12.79 20.44
C CYS A 163 5.78 13.48 21.09
N TYR A 164 5.38 14.59 20.55
CA TYR A 164 4.15 15.31 20.95
C TYR A 164 2.89 14.74 20.29
N GLY A 165 3.03 13.70 19.47
CA GLY A 165 1.99 13.22 18.59
C GLY A 165 1.96 13.99 17.27
N ASN A 166 1.03 13.61 16.42
CA ASN A 166 0.75 14.28 15.15
C ASN A 166 -0.77 14.23 14.87
N GLU A 167 -1.19 14.68 13.71
CA GLU A 167 -2.63 14.68 13.36
C GLU A 167 -3.27 13.28 13.42
N TRP A 168 -2.48 12.22 13.32
CA TRP A 168 -2.92 10.85 13.44
C TRP A 168 -2.80 10.31 14.87
N LEU A 169 -1.68 10.61 15.54
CA LEU A 169 -1.45 10.28 16.95
C LEU A 169 -1.75 11.52 17.78
N LYS A 170 -2.98 11.65 18.29
CA LYS A 170 -3.41 12.81 19.08
C LYS A 170 -2.55 13.06 20.32
N HIS A 171 -1.89 12.02 20.81
CA HIS A 171 -0.97 12.09 21.94
C HIS A 171 0.38 11.50 21.54
N GLY A 172 1.47 12.03 22.07
CA GLY A 172 2.79 11.50 21.86
C GLY A 172 2.93 10.04 22.33
N VAL A 173 3.76 9.28 21.65
CA VAL A 173 4.03 7.89 22.03
C VAL A 173 5.22 7.83 22.98
N LYS A 174 4.97 7.42 24.22
CA LYS A 174 6.02 7.13 25.19
C LYS A 174 6.97 6.08 24.60
N ASN A 175 8.26 6.33 24.64
CA ASN A 175 9.31 5.46 24.10
C ASN A 175 9.43 5.45 22.55
N ALA A 176 8.79 6.35 21.79
CA ALA A 176 8.97 6.42 20.34
C ALA A 176 10.45 6.55 19.93
N GLY A 177 11.25 7.34 20.67
CA GLY A 177 12.68 7.45 20.45
C GLY A 177 13.45 6.15 20.69
N LYS A 178 13.05 5.34 21.69
CA LYS A 178 13.66 4.02 21.90
C LYS A 178 13.37 3.07 20.73
N TYR A 179 12.15 3.13 20.16
CA TYR A 179 11.80 2.33 19.00
C TYR A 179 12.59 2.74 17.76
N LEU A 180 12.78 4.06 17.55
CA LEU A 180 13.62 4.55 16.47
C LEU A 180 15.06 4.10 16.63
N LEU A 181 15.64 4.26 17.82
CA LEU A 181 17.01 3.83 18.12
C LEU A 181 17.18 2.31 17.94
N CYS A 182 16.18 1.52 18.33
CA CYS A 182 16.18 0.08 18.10
C CYS A 182 16.22 -0.25 16.60
N LYS A 183 15.40 0.42 15.77
CA LYS A 183 15.44 0.27 14.31
C LYS A 183 16.78 0.68 13.72
N MET A 184 17.33 1.81 14.14
CA MET A 184 18.66 2.25 13.70
C MET A 184 19.71 1.17 13.95
N ASN A 185 19.77 0.63 15.16
CA ASN A 185 20.76 -0.41 15.53
C ASN A 185 20.53 -1.72 14.76
N SER A 186 19.28 -2.04 14.44
CA SER A 186 18.90 -3.31 13.81
C SER A 186 19.04 -3.30 12.29
N TYR A 187 18.87 -2.14 11.65
CA TYR A 187 18.79 -2.07 10.19
C TYR A 187 19.95 -1.32 9.52
N SER A 188 20.64 -0.40 10.22
CA SER A 188 21.78 0.33 9.62
C SER A 188 22.99 -0.57 9.44
N ASN A 189 23.65 -0.46 8.28
CA ASN A 189 24.88 -1.20 7.93
C ASN A 189 24.74 -2.73 8.05
N LYS A 190 23.59 -3.26 7.66
CA LYS A 190 23.27 -4.70 7.79
C LYS A 190 23.22 -5.44 6.45
N ASN A 191 23.57 -4.81 5.35
CA ASN A 191 23.44 -5.36 4.00
C ASN A 191 22.00 -5.85 3.72
N ILE A 192 21.02 -5.01 4.05
CA ILE A 192 19.61 -5.21 3.75
C ILE A 192 19.28 -4.37 2.52
N LEU A 193 18.60 -4.96 1.55
CA LEU A 193 18.09 -4.22 0.42
C LEU A 193 16.70 -3.67 0.72
N PHE A 194 16.58 -2.35 0.71
CA PHE A 194 15.28 -1.69 0.88
C PHE A 194 14.66 -1.36 -0.48
N VAL A 195 13.35 -1.62 -0.61
CA VAL A 195 12.58 -1.25 -1.78
C VAL A 195 11.52 -0.22 -1.38
N SER A 196 11.47 0.87 -2.12
CA SER A 196 10.46 1.93 -1.97
C SER A 196 9.52 1.93 -3.17
N PRO A 197 8.20 1.98 -3.00
CA PRO A 197 7.27 2.10 -4.11
C PRO A 197 7.20 3.51 -4.73
N SER A 198 7.87 4.49 -4.13
CA SER A 198 7.91 5.87 -4.66
C SER A 198 9.29 6.49 -4.49
N LYS A 199 9.61 7.43 -5.38
CA LYS A 199 10.79 8.30 -5.24
C LYS A 199 10.66 9.17 -3.99
N TRP A 200 9.44 9.63 -3.70
CA TRP A 200 9.16 10.41 -2.49
C TRP A 200 9.59 9.68 -1.21
N LEU A 201 9.23 8.40 -1.03
CA LEU A 201 9.63 7.65 0.17
C LEU A 201 11.14 7.34 0.15
N ALA A 202 11.73 7.10 -1.02
CA ALA A 202 13.19 6.95 -1.15
C ALA A 202 13.93 8.24 -0.76
N GLU A 203 13.42 9.40 -1.11
CA GLU A 203 13.94 10.70 -0.65
C GLU A 203 13.79 10.88 0.87
N CYS A 204 12.69 10.41 1.45
CA CYS A 204 12.54 10.35 2.90
C CYS A 204 13.62 9.45 3.54
N CYS A 205 13.94 8.30 2.94
CA CYS A 205 15.03 7.44 3.42
C CYS A 205 16.37 8.20 3.44
N ASN A 206 16.66 8.99 2.41
CA ASN A 206 17.88 9.81 2.32
C ASN A 206 17.97 10.89 3.41
N LYS A 207 16.83 11.28 3.99
CA LYS A 207 16.74 12.21 5.14
C LYS A 207 16.70 11.50 6.49
N SER A 208 16.79 10.18 6.52
CA SER A 208 16.66 9.36 7.72
C SER A 208 17.99 8.67 8.08
N TYR A 209 17.96 7.81 9.08
CA TYR A 209 19.06 6.94 9.42
C TYR A 209 19.44 5.93 8.32
N LEU A 210 18.54 5.71 7.32
CA LEU A 210 18.79 4.83 6.16
C LEU A 210 19.53 5.54 5.01
N LYS A 211 20.03 6.76 5.18
CA LYS A 211 20.66 7.57 4.12
C LYS A 211 21.86 6.91 3.41
N ASN A 212 22.51 5.94 4.06
CA ASN A 212 23.66 5.22 3.51
C ASN A 212 23.28 3.80 3.04
N GLU A 213 22.00 3.43 3.12
CA GLU A 213 21.56 2.10 2.72
C GLU A 213 21.20 2.06 1.22
N LYS A 214 21.26 0.86 0.63
CA LYS A 214 20.81 0.66 -0.76
C LYS A 214 19.28 0.71 -0.82
N ILE A 215 18.74 1.74 -1.48
CA ILE A 215 17.30 1.92 -1.69
C ILE A 215 16.99 1.76 -3.17
N GLN A 216 16.21 0.75 -3.55
CA GLN A 216 15.68 0.59 -4.90
C GLN A 216 14.27 1.18 -4.99
N VAL A 217 13.93 1.84 -6.11
CA VAL A 217 12.58 2.33 -6.36
C VAL A 217 11.87 1.40 -7.34
N ILE A 218 10.88 0.66 -6.85
CA ILE A 218 10.01 -0.19 -7.66
C ILE A 218 8.56 0.19 -7.35
N PRO A 219 7.88 0.91 -8.25
CA PRO A 219 6.48 1.29 -8.06
C PRO A 219 5.57 0.08 -7.88
N ASN A 220 4.52 0.26 -7.06
CA ASN A 220 3.44 -0.73 -6.98
C ASN A 220 2.80 -0.93 -8.35
N GLY A 221 2.43 -2.17 -8.66
CA GLY A 221 1.74 -2.55 -9.87
C GLY A 221 0.26 -2.82 -9.65
N VAL A 222 -0.55 -2.61 -10.69
CA VAL A 222 -1.96 -2.96 -10.72
C VAL A 222 -2.24 -4.00 -11.79
N ASN A 223 -3.11 -4.97 -11.48
CA ASN A 223 -3.53 -5.97 -12.44
C ASN A 223 -4.47 -5.36 -13.50
N THR A 224 -3.93 -5.08 -14.69
CA THR A 224 -4.65 -4.42 -15.79
C THR A 224 -5.62 -5.34 -16.53
N THR A 225 -5.62 -6.65 -16.25
CA THR A 225 -6.62 -7.60 -16.76
C THR A 225 -7.86 -7.62 -15.87
N VAL A 226 -7.72 -7.36 -14.58
CA VAL A 226 -8.83 -7.19 -13.63
C VAL A 226 -9.41 -5.79 -13.73
N TYR A 227 -8.55 -4.76 -13.66
CA TYR A 227 -8.95 -3.36 -13.75
C TYR A 227 -8.83 -2.87 -15.19
N HIS A 228 -9.98 -2.74 -15.85
CA HIS A 228 -10.07 -2.31 -17.25
C HIS A 228 -11.39 -1.58 -17.52
N PRO A 229 -11.47 -0.77 -18.58
CA PRO A 229 -12.72 -0.10 -18.97
C PRO A 229 -13.84 -1.08 -19.25
N LEU A 230 -15.05 -0.74 -18.81
CA LEU A 230 -16.29 -1.45 -19.06
C LEU A 230 -17.30 -0.50 -19.74
N ASP A 231 -18.35 -1.08 -20.31
CA ASP A 231 -19.46 -0.31 -20.90
C ASP A 231 -20.21 0.44 -19.78
N LYS A 232 -19.96 1.75 -19.71
CA LYS A 232 -20.55 2.63 -18.69
C LYS A 232 -22.07 2.70 -18.78
N GLY A 233 -22.65 2.61 -20.00
CA GLY A 233 -24.10 2.62 -20.19
C GLY A 233 -24.74 1.40 -19.52
N LYS A 234 -24.23 0.20 -19.83
CA LYS A 234 -24.70 -1.05 -19.21
C LYS A 234 -24.53 -1.04 -17.68
N LEU A 235 -23.44 -0.46 -17.16
CA LEU A 235 -23.24 -0.35 -15.73
C LEU A 235 -24.23 0.62 -15.08
N ARG A 236 -24.55 1.75 -15.74
CA ARG A 236 -25.56 2.70 -15.25
C ARG A 236 -26.94 2.04 -15.17
N ASP A 237 -27.31 1.28 -16.19
CA ASP A 237 -28.57 0.51 -16.20
C ASP A 237 -28.59 -0.54 -15.08
N LYS A 238 -27.49 -1.30 -14.93
CA LYS A 238 -27.35 -2.31 -13.87
C LYS A 238 -27.54 -1.73 -12.47
N TYR A 239 -26.99 -0.54 -12.22
CA TYR A 239 -27.01 0.10 -10.88
C TYR A 239 -28.09 1.18 -10.73
N GLY A 240 -28.97 1.39 -11.72
CA GLY A 240 -30.08 2.33 -11.65
C GLY A 240 -29.65 3.80 -11.56
N ILE A 241 -28.52 4.18 -12.16
CA ILE A 241 -28.02 5.55 -12.11
C ILE A 241 -28.37 6.29 -13.41
N ALA A 242 -29.09 7.41 -13.28
CA ALA A 242 -29.53 8.21 -14.41
C ALA A 242 -28.37 8.64 -15.33
N SER A 243 -28.57 8.49 -16.65
CA SER A 243 -27.55 8.73 -17.69
C SER A 243 -27.00 10.18 -17.70
N LYS A 244 -27.80 11.14 -17.27
CA LYS A 244 -27.44 12.58 -17.26
C LYS A 244 -26.59 13.03 -16.06
N LYS A 245 -26.36 12.18 -15.06
CA LYS A 245 -25.61 12.56 -13.87
C LYS A 245 -24.12 12.24 -14.00
N HIS A 246 -23.27 13.16 -13.56
CA HIS A 246 -21.87 12.89 -13.39
C HIS A 246 -21.61 12.09 -12.10
N ILE A 247 -20.82 11.04 -12.17
CA ILE A 247 -20.53 10.16 -11.03
C ILE A 247 -19.14 10.48 -10.46
N ILE A 248 -19.14 10.98 -9.25
CA ILE A 248 -17.92 11.26 -8.46
C ILE A 248 -17.71 10.09 -7.51
N MET A 249 -16.64 9.34 -7.71
CA MET A 249 -16.32 8.20 -6.85
C MET A 249 -15.33 8.56 -5.76
N ILE A 250 -15.57 8.00 -4.58
CA ILE A 250 -14.71 8.06 -3.40
C ILE A 250 -14.57 6.64 -2.86
N ALA A 251 -13.32 6.15 -2.75
CA ALA A 251 -13.04 4.85 -2.15
C ALA A 251 -12.09 5.01 -0.97
N ALA A 252 -12.53 4.62 0.23
CA ALA A 252 -11.70 4.60 1.41
C ALA A 252 -12.19 3.55 2.41
N ASN A 253 -11.32 2.66 2.81
CA ASN A 253 -11.52 1.92 4.04
C ASN A 253 -11.35 2.91 5.20
N ASN A 254 -12.40 3.12 5.98
CA ASN A 254 -12.39 4.05 7.09
C ASN A 254 -12.16 5.52 6.66
N VAL A 255 -13.19 6.13 6.05
CA VAL A 255 -13.19 7.55 5.61
C VAL A 255 -12.95 8.53 6.76
N LYS A 256 -13.17 8.11 8.02
CA LYS A 256 -12.92 8.93 9.22
C LYS A 256 -11.45 8.99 9.61
N HIS A 257 -10.59 8.20 8.97
CA HIS A 257 -9.18 8.21 9.33
C HIS A 257 -8.53 9.56 8.99
N PRO A 258 -7.85 10.23 9.93
CA PRO A 258 -7.37 11.60 9.76
C PRO A 258 -6.55 11.84 8.50
N TYR A 259 -5.68 10.91 8.13
CA TYR A 259 -4.83 11.08 6.94
C TYR A 259 -5.55 10.80 5.60
N LYS A 260 -6.81 10.31 5.63
CA LYS A 260 -7.61 10.15 4.40
C LYS A 260 -8.25 11.44 3.92
N GLY A 261 -8.22 12.51 4.74
CA GLY A 261 -8.59 13.85 4.32
C GLY A 261 -10.07 14.07 3.98
N PHE A 262 -10.94 13.14 4.36
CA PHE A 262 -12.36 13.15 4.02
C PHE A 262 -13.08 14.48 4.37
N GLN A 263 -12.69 15.12 5.46
CA GLN A 263 -13.21 16.43 5.88
C GLN A 263 -13.02 17.54 4.82
N TYR A 264 -11.93 17.48 4.05
CA TYR A 264 -11.68 18.46 2.98
C TYR A 264 -12.58 18.21 1.77
N LEU A 265 -12.86 16.95 1.49
CA LEU A 265 -13.82 16.58 0.46
C LEU A 265 -15.22 17.01 0.82
N GLN A 266 -15.69 16.79 2.07
CA GLN A 266 -16.97 17.27 2.54
C GLN A 266 -17.11 18.80 2.36
N GLN A 267 -16.09 19.54 2.76
CA GLN A 267 -16.09 21.01 2.60
C GLN A 267 -16.14 21.41 1.13
N ALA A 268 -15.41 20.72 0.25
CA ALA A 268 -15.43 20.99 -1.19
C ALA A 268 -16.81 20.65 -1.81
N LEU A 269 -17.37 19.49 -1.49
CA LEU A 269 -18.71 19.11 -1.94
C LEU A 269 -19.81 20.07 -1.47
N ASN A 270 -19.67 20.67 -0.28
CA ASN A 270 -20.61 21.70 0.19
C ASN A 270 -20.59 22.98 -0.66
N ARG A 271 -19.46 23.30 -1.30
CA ARG A 271 -19.28 24.49 -2.15
C ARG A 271 -19.76 24.29 -3.58
N ILE A 272 -19.87 23.06 -4.05
CA ILE A 272 -20.33 22.74 -5.40
C ILE A 272 -21.80 23.15 -5.53
N THR A 273 -22.08 23.86 -6.62
CA THR A 273 -23.44 24.24 -7.05
C THR A 273 -24.06 23.12 -7.92
N ASN A 274 -25.38 23.22 -8.20
CA ASN A 274 -26.10 22.28 -9.08
C ASN A 274 -25.89 20.79 -8.71
N LYS A 275 -25.98 20.50 -7.40
CA LYS A 275 -25.75 19.16 -6.82
C LYS A 275 -26.61 18.05 -7.44
N GLU A 276 -27.77 18.43 -7.98
CA GLU A 276 -28.69 17.56 -8.72
C GLU A 276 -28.07 16.93 -9.97
N ASN A 277 -27.01 17.52 -10.53
CA ASN A 277 -26.30 17.01 -11.70
C ASN A 277 -25.26 15.91 -11.34
N TYR A 278 -25.07 15.65 -10.04
CA TYR A 278 -24.04 14.73 -9.57
C TYR A 278 -24.62 13.54 -8.81
N CYS A 279 -23.94 12.40 -8.91
CA CYS A 279 -24.13 11.24 -8.06
C CYS A 279 -22.81 10.94 -7.35
N LEU A 280 -22.83 10.83 -6.04
CA LEU A 280 -21.67 10.40 -5.26
C LEU A 280 -21.70 8.87 -5.15
N LEU A 281 -20.70 8.20 -5.71
CA LEU A 281 -20.44 6.79 -5.52
C LEU A 281 -19.44 6.63 -4.39
N VAL A 282 -19.87 6.09 -3.24
CA VAL A 282 -19.04 5.98 -2.04
C VAL A 282 -18.84 4.52 -1.67
N VAL A 283 -17.63 4.02 -1.87
CA VAL A 283 -17.23 2.66 -1.49
C VAL A 283 -16.52 2.70 -0.14
N GLY A 284 -17.08 2.02 0.86
CA GLY A 284 -16.55 1.97 2.23
C GLY A 284 -17.64 1.96 3.29
N ASN A 285 -17.24 1.95 4.56
CA ASN A 285 -18.13 1.59 5.66
C ASN A 285 -18.91 2.75 6.31
N ASP A 286 -18.68 4.02 5.97
CA ASP A 286 -19.33 5.12 6.72
C ASP A 286 -19.60 6.34 5.84
N ILE A 287 -20.89 6.58 5.57
CA ILE A 287 -21.36 7.65 4.69
C ILE A 287 -22.28 8.65 5.39
N LYS A 288 -22.57 8.48 6.69
CA LYS A 288 -23.54 9.32 7.40
C LYS A 288 -23.28 10.82 7.25
N GLU A 289 -22.00 11.18 7.13
CA GLU A 289 -21.57 12.58 7.04
C GLU A 289 -21.81 13.20 5.65
N ILE A 290 -22.22 12.42 4.65
CA ILE A 290 -22.51 12.89 3.28
C ILE A 290 -24.02 12.83 2.95
N GLN A 291 -24.80 12.04 3.68
CA GLN A 291 -26.20 11.75 3.35
C GLN A 291 -27.07 12.97 3.16
N ASP A 292 -26.83 14.03 3.93
CA ASP A 292 -27.67 15.24 3.96
C ASP A 292 -27.12 16.39 3.12
N MET A 293 -26.17 16.12 2.21
CA MET A 293 -25.50 17.18 1.43
C MET A 293 -26.22 17.59 0.15
N GLY A 294 -27.38 16.96 -0.18
CA GLY A 294 -28.19 17.30 -1.35
C GLY A 294 -27.75 16.60 -2.65
N TYR A 295 -26.91 15.59 -2.55
CA TYR A 295 -26.52 14.75 -3.69
C TYR A 295 -27.36 13.47 -3.79
N GLN A 296 -27.50 12.91 -5.00
CA GLN A 296 -27.82 11.50 -5.12
C GLN A 296 -26.61 10.68 -4.64
N ILE A 297 -26.83 9.69 -3.78
CA ILE A 297 -25.76 8.84 -3.25
C ILE A 297 -26.02 7.40 -3.66
N PHE A 298 -25.01 6.76 -4.21
CA PHE A 298 -24.94 5.32 -4.40
C PHE A 298 -23.81 4.79 -3.54
N SER A 299 -24.13 3.97 -2.53
CA SER A 299 -23.14 3.39 -1.63
C SER A 299 -23.34 1.88 -1.54
N PRO A 300 -22.48 1.12 -2.22
CA PRO A 300 -22.53 -0.36 -2.17
C PRO A 300 -21.93 -0.92 -0.87
N GLY A 301 -21.38 -0.07 0.02
CA GLY A 301 -20.66 -0.50 1.21
C GLY A 301 -19.21 -0.92 0.91
N TYR A 302 -18.65 -1.79 1.77
CA TYR A 302 -17.32 -2.34 1.56
C TYR A 302 -17.32 -3.42 0.47
N ILE A 303 -16.44 -3.30 -0.49
CA ILE A 303 -16.28 -4.24 -1.61
C ILE A 303 -14.94 -4.94 -1.49
N SER A 304 -14.95 -6.26 -1.38
CA SER A 304 -13.75 -7.12 -1.40
C SER A 304 -13.49 -7.79 -2.75
N ASP A 305 -14.53 -7.89 -3.59
CA ASP A 305 -14.42 -8.46 -4.93
C ASP A 305 -13.83 -7.43 -5.90
N GLU A 306 -12.67 -7.75 -6.48
CA GLU A 306 -11.96 -6.84 -7.38
C GLU A 306 -12.70 -6.59 -8.70
N LYS A 307 -13.53 -7.54 -9.18
CA LYS A 307 -14.34 -7.33 -10.39
C LYS A 307 -15.46 -6.32 -10.13
N ILE A 308 -16.12 -6.44 -8.97
CA ILE A 308 -17.15 -5.48 -8.57
C ILE A 308 -16.49 -4.11 -8.32
N MET A 309 -15.30 -4.08 -7.73
CA MET A 309 -14.54 -2.84 -7.55
C MET A 309 -14.17 -2.19 -8.90
N ASN A 310 -13.77 -2.99 -9.90
CA ASN A 310 -13.56 -2.51 -11.26
C ASN A 310 -14.82 -1.91 -11.88
N GLU A 311 -16.01 -2.53 -11.66
CA GLU A 311 -17.27 -1.95 -12.11
C GLU A 311 -17.53 -0.57 -11.52
N MET A 312 -17.20 -0.36 -10.21
CA MET A 312 -17.37 0.93 -9.55
C MET A 312 -16.44 2.00 -10.16
N TYR A 313 -15.18 1.65 -10.40
CA TYR A 313 -14.28 2.57 -11.10
C TYR A 313 -14.78 2.86 -12.53
N ALA A 314 -15.04 1.84 -13.34
CA ALA A 314 -15.47 2.00 -14.73
C ALA A 314 -16.81 2.74 -14.89
N LEU A 315 -17.72 2.61 -13.91
CA LEU A 315 -18.98 3.35 -13.84
C LEU A 315 -18.77 4.84 -13.61
N SER A 316 -17.70 5.22 -12.90
CA SER A 316 -17.46 6.58 -12.44
C SER A 316 -16.91 7.48 -13.55
N ASP A 317 -17.18 8.78 -13.44
CA ASP A 317 -16.61 9.78 -14.34
C ASP A 317 -15.27 10.28 -13.80
N VAL A 318 -15.14 10.41 -12.50
CA VAL A 318 -13.90 10.80 -11.84
C VAL A 318 -13.76 10.11 -10.48
N PHE A 319 -12.54 9.73 -10.14
CA PHE A 319 -12.20 9.28 -8.78
C PHE A 319 -11.50 10.42 -8.03
N VAL A 320 -11.95 10.69 -6.80
CA VAL A 320 -11.39 11.77 -5.97
C VAL A 320 -10.62 11.17 -4.79
N SER A 321 -9.31 11.41 -4.77
CA SER A 321 -8.39 10.98 -3.72
C SER A 321 -7.84 12.17 -2.93
N VAL A 322 -8.38 12.38 -1.74
CA VAL A 322 -8.04 13.52 -0.87
C VAL A 322 -7.13 13.14 0.31
N SER A 323 -6.41 12.05 0.19
CA SER A 323 -5.44 11.64 1.22
C SER A 323 -4.43 12.75 1.47
N ILE A 324 -4.22 13.07 2.76
CA ILE A 324 -3.20 14.03 3.20
C ILE A 324 -1.87 13.36 3.55
N ALA A 325 -1.85 12.03 3.54
CA ALA A 325 -0.64 11.22 3.58
C ALA A 325 -0.92 9.88 2.88
N ASP A 326 -0.17 9.60 1.86
CA ASP A 326 -0.18 8.30 1.17
C ASP A 326 1.16 8.12 0.43
N ASN A 327 1.64 6.89 0.33
CA ASN A 327 2.90 6.63 -0.33
C ASN A 327 2.69 6.37 -1.84
N PHE A 328 2.03 5.28 -2.19
CA PHE A 328 1.78 4.91 -3.58
C PHE A 328 0.45 4.13 -3.68
N PRO A 329 -0.71 4.85 -3.61
CA PRO A 329 -2.01 4.24 -3.39
C PRO A 329 -2.51 3.42 -4.57
N LEU A 330 -2.83 2.15 -4.32
CA LEU A 330 -3.40 1.23 -5.32
C LEU A 330 -4.74 1.71 -5.88
N VAL A 331 -5.58 2.32 -5.07
CA VAL A 331 -6.90 2.83 -5.50
C VAL A 331 -6.80 3.87 -6.62
N VAL A 332 -5.69 4.63 -6.67
CA VAL A 332 -5.41 5.57 -7.76
C VAL A 332 -5.00 4.81 -9.03
N LEU A 333 -4.14 3.81 -8.90
CA LEU A 333 -3.73 2.96 -10.02
C LEU A 333 -4.92 2.18 -10.59
N GLU A 334 -5.75 1.61 -9.73
CA GLU A 334 -6.95 0.83 -10.07
C GLU A 334 -7.95 1.68 -10.84
N SER A 335 -8.25 2.90 -10.35
CA SER A 335 -9.13 3.84 -11.03
C SER A 335 -8.64 4.18 -12.44
N MET A 336 -7.37 4.56 -12.56
CA MET A 336 -6.79 4.93 -13.84
C MET A 336 -6.67 3.72 -14.80
N ALA A 337 -6.41 2.51 -14.29
CA ALA A 337 -6.42 1.28 -15.07
C ALA A 337 -7.83 0.97 -15.61
N ALA A 338 -8.88 1.24 -14.84
CA ALA A 338 -10.27 1.12 -15.27
C ALA A 338 -10.71 2.22 -16.28
N GLY A 339 -9.81 3.15 -16.62
CA GLY A 339 -10.09 4.25 -17.54
C GLY A 339 -10.79 5.45 -16.89
N THR A 340 -10.75 5.55 -15.56
CA THR A 340 -11.36 6.64 -14.79
C THR A 340 -10.27 7.57 -14.27
N PRO A 341 -10.19 8.82 -14.80
CA PRO A 341 -9.17 9.78 -14.39
C PRO A 341 -9.37 10.21 -12.94
N VAL A 342 -8.28 10.73 -12.34
CA VAL A 342 -8.21 11.02 -10.91
C VAL A 342 -8.00 12.50 -10.63
N ILE A 343 -8.75 13.04 -9.66
CA ILE A 343 -8.45 14.29 -8.99
C ILE A 343 -7.83 13.91 -7.63
N ALA A 344 -6.61 14.37 -7.36
CA ALA A 344 -5.94 14.01 -6.12
C ALA A 344 -5.24 15.19 -5.45
N PHE A 345 -5.09 15.13 -4.13
CA PHE A 345 -4.18 16.03 -3.44
C PHE A 345 -2.72 15.69 -3.78
N ARG A 346 -1.91 16.74 -3.94
CA ARG A 346 -0.46 16.64 -4.12
C ARG A 346 0.19 16.22 -2.80
N THR A 347 0.33 14.92 -2.58
CA THR A 347 0.91 14.37 -1.35
C THR A 347 1.67 13.09 -1.60
N GLY A 348 2.75 12.86 -0.85
CA GLY A 348 3.54 11.64 -0.93
C GLY A 348 3.97 11.29 -2.36
N GLY A 349 3.79 10.04 -2.73
CA GLY A 349 4.07 9.54 -4.09
C GLY A 349 2.94 9.73 -5.10
N ILE A 350 1.80 10.30 -4.72
CA ILE A 350 0.67 10.53 -5.65
C ILE A 350 1.08 11.33 -6.90
N PRO A 351 1.93 12.39 -6.81
CA PRO A 351 2.40 13.10 -8.00
C PRO A 351 3.22 12.27 -8.99
N GLU A 352 3.73 11.12 -8.59
CA GLU A 352 4.43 10.19 -9.47
C GLU A 352 3.45 9.35 -10.31
N ILE A 353 2.22 9.17 -9.82
CA ILE A 353 1.14 8.44 -10.49
C ILE A 353 0.30 9.41 -11.34
N VAL A 354 -0.14 10.52 -10.73
CA VAL A 354 -1.07 11.48 -11.34
C VAL A 354 -0.28 12.64 -11.92
N SER A 355 0.07 12.54 -13.21
CA SER A 355 0.69 13.64 -13.95
C SER A 355 -0.36 14.58 -14.56
N LYS A 356 0.07 15.76 -15.02
CA LYS A 356 -0.81 16.73 -15.72
C LYS A 356 -1.46 16.16 -16.98
N GLU A 357 -0.89 15.10 -17.55
CA GLU A 357 -1.38 14.47 -18.78
C GLU A 357 -2.55 13.50 -18.54
N VAL A 358 -2.68 12.94 -17.34
CA VAL A 358 -3.54 11.80 -17.05
C VAL A 358 -4.53 12.01 -15.88
N GLY A 359 -4.41 13.16 -15.18
CA GLY A 359 -5.30 13.49 -14.06
C GLY A 359 -5.12 14.93 -13.60
N TRP A 360 -5.60 15.27 -12.42
CA TRP A 360 -5.52 16.62 -11.84
C TRP A 360 -4.97 16.54 -10.42
N LEU A 361 -3.95 17.37 -10.16
CA LEU A 361 -3.38 17.53 -8.83
C LEU A 361 -3.82 18.86 -8.23
N VAL A 362 -4.36 18.79 -7.05
CA VAL A 362 -4.78 19.95 -6.24
C VAL A 362 -3.83 20.06 -5.03
N GLU A 363 -3.48 21.27 -4.66
CA GLU A 363 -2.65 21.48 -3.47
C GLU A 363 -3.38 20.96 -2.22
N GLN A 364 -2.61 20.29 -1.37
CA GLN A 364 -3.12 19.62 -0.18
C GLN A 364 -3.94 20.58 0.68
N ARG A 365 -5.13 20.16 1.12
CA ARG A 365 -6.04 20.91 1.98
C ARG A 365 -6.67 22.16 1.34
N ASN A 366 -6.43 22.42 0.07
CA ASN A 366 -7.04 23.54 -0.64
C ASN A 366 -8.46 23.17 -1.10
N VAL A 367 -9.43 23.45 -0.25
CA VAL A 367 -10.85 23.09 -0.45
C VAL A 367 -11.45 23.83 -1.66
N ASP A 368 -11.12 25.10 -1.86
CA ASP A 368 -11.65 25.91 -2.97
C ASP A 368 -11.13 25.37 -4.32
N SER A 369 -9.84 25.12 -4.39
CA SER A 369 -9.25 24.52 -5.60
C SER A 369 -9.81 23.13 -5.89
N LEU A 370 -10.09 22.31 -4.84
CA LEU A 370 -10.70 20.99 -5.01
C LEU A 370 -12.12 21.10 -5.59
N ALA A 371 -12.97 21.96 -5.02
CA ALA A 371 -14.34 22.19 -5.50
C ALA A 371 -14.34 22.67 -6.95
N ASN A 372 -13.58 23.72 -7.26
CA ASN A 372 -13.45 24.27 -8.62
C ASN A 372 -12.92 23.25 -9.62
N THR A 373 -11.96 22.39 -9.22
CA THR A 373 -11.44 21.35 -10.07
C THR A 373 -12.50 20.29 -10.38
N ILE A 374 -13.28 19.86 -9.39
CA ILE A 374 -14.35 18.89 -9.60
C ILE A 374 -15.40 19.43 -10.57
N GLU A 375 -15.87 20.66 -10.39
CA GLU A 375 -16.85 21.28 -11.28
C GLU A 375 -16.29 21.46 -12.70
N LYS A 376 -15.10 22.02 -12.83
CA LYS A 376 -14.47 22.25 -14.14
C LYS A 376 -14.26 20.97 -14.96
N VAL A 377 -13.75 19.93 -14.31
CA VAL A 377 -13.41 18.65 -14.97
C VAL A 377 -14.63 17.97 -15.57
N LEU A 378 -15.79 18.12 -14.94
CA LEU A 378 -17.03 17.47 -15.35
C LEU A 378 -17.84 18.32 -16.37
N ILE A 379 -17.40 19.56 -16.64
CA ILE A 379 -17.99 20.47 -17.65
C ILE A 379 -17.12 20.52 -18.93
N ASP A 380 -15.78 20.41 -18.80
CA ASP A 380 -14.84 20.46 -19.93
C ASP A 380 -14.63 19.08 -20.56
N ASP A 381 -15.50 18.75 -21.49
CA ASP A 381 -15.47 17.48 -22.23
C ASP A 381 -14.15 17.19 -22.95
N THR A 382 -13.47 18.22 -23.42
CA THR A 382 -12.26 18.06 -24.25
C THR A 382 -11.06 17.61 -23.43
N GLU A 383 -10.78 18.29 -22.33
CA GLU A 383 -9.68 17.93 -21.42
C GLU A 383 -9.97 16.60 -20.74
N TYR A 384 -11.21 16.39 -20.28
CA TYR A 384 -11.66 15.16 -19.65
C TYR A 384 -11.45 13.95 -20.57
N THR A 385 -12.02 13.97 -21.79
CA THR A 385 -11.92 12.87 -22.75
C THR A 385 -10.48 12.52 -23.09
N ARG A 386 -9.61 13.54 -23.23
CA ARG A 386 -8.18 13.35 -23.48
C ARG A 386 -7.52 12.59 -22.32
N LYS A 387 -7.76 13.00 -21.09
CA LYS A 387 -7.16 12.37 -19.91
C LYS A 387 -7.72 10.97 -19.66
N GLN A 388 -8.99 10.77 -19.87
CA GLN A 388 -9.64 9.47 -19.76
C GLN A 388 -9.01 8.43 -20.70
N ARG A 389 -8.72 8.80 -21.94
CA ARG A 389 -8.04 7.90 -22.89
C ARG A 389 -6.59 7.61 -22.49
N LYS A 390 -5.89 8.62 -22.03
CA LYS A 390 -4.46 8.52 -21.69
C LYS A 390 -4.19 7.83 -20.36
N CYS A 391 -5.07 7.94 -19.35
CA CYS A 391 -4.78 7.46 -18.02
C CYS A 391 -4.55 5.94 -17.98
N ARG A 392 -5.36 5.15 -18.71
CA ARG A 392 -5.16 3.69 -18.78
C ARG A 392 -3.86 3.33 -19.51
N GLU A 393 -3.59 3.91 -20.65
CA GLU A 393 -2.36 3.66 -21.41
C GLU A 393 -1.12 3.98 -20.56
N TYR A 394 -1.17 5.08 -19.81
CA TYR A 394 -0.12 5.46 -18.90
C TYR A 394 0.11 4.42 -17.78
N ILE A 395 -0.97 3.88 -17.20
CA ILE A 395 -0.87 2.83 -16.17
C ILE A 395 -0.30 1.54 -16.76
N ILE A 396 -0.79 1.08 -17.92
CA ILE A 396 -0.26 -0.13 -18.57
C ILE A 396 1.23 -0.03 -18.81
N ASN A 397 1.70 1.11 -19.32
CA ASN A 397 3.09 1.30 -19.72
C ASN A 397 4.06 1.56 -18.55
N ASN A 398 3.56 1.96 -17.36
CA ASN A 398 4.44 2.37 -16.26
C ASN A 398 4.20 1.60 -14.96
N PHE A 399 2.97 1.14 -14.70
CA PHE A 399 2.55 0.63 -13.39
C PHE A 399 1.69 -0.65 -13.49
N SER A 400 1.82 -1.42 -14.58
CA SER A 400 1.19 -2.74 -14.61
C SER A 400 1.85 -3.70 -13.62
N GLU A 401 1.09 -4.68 -13.15
CA GLU A 401 1.58 -5.75 -12.27
C GLU A 401 2.78 -6.47 -12.91
N GLU A 402 2.75 -6.72 -14.21
CA GLU A 402 3.84 -7.36 -14.97
C GLU A 402 5.15 -6.60 -14.88
N ILE A 403 5.10 -5.25 -15.02
CA ILE A 403 6.28 -4.38 -14.90
C ILE A 403 6.86 -4.47 -13.49
N MET A 404 6.00 -4.44 -12.47
CA MET A 404 6.41 -4.58 -11.08
C MET A 404 7.05 -5.95 -10.84
N LEU A 405 6.37 -7.03 -11.22
CA LEU A 405 6.85 -8.41 -11.03
C LEU A 405 8.18 -8.65 -11.69
N LYS A 406 8.35 -8.18 -12.94
CA LYS A 406 9.62 -8.30 -13.66
C LYS A 406 10.77 -7.62 -12.91
N LYS A 407 10.56 -6.38 -12.42
CA LYS A 407 11.60 -5.66 -11.68
C LYS A 407 11.98 -6.36 -10.37
N TYR A 408 11.01 -6.97 -9.67
CA TYR A 408 11.31 -7.76 -8.48
C TYR A 408 12.01 -9.07 -8.83
N ALA A 409 11.63 -9.75 -9.93
CA ALA A 409 12.31 -10.95 -10.39
C ALA A 409 13.78 -10.66 -10.74
N ASP A 410 14.05 -9.60 -11.49
CA ASP A 410 15.41 -9.15 -11.80
C ASP A 410 16.20 -8.87 -10.52
N LEU A 411 15.56 -8.23 -9.53
CA LEU A 411 16.19 -7.90 -8.25
C LEU A 411 16.46 -9.13 -7.38
N TYR A 412 15.61 -10.16 -7.42
CA TYR A 412 15.87 -11.43 -6.73
C TYR A 412 17.10 -12.17 -7.34
N HIS A 413 17.24 -12.15 -8.66
CA HIS A 413 18.43 -12.68 -9.31
C HIS A 413 19.69 -11.92 -8.91
N GLU A 414 19.64 -10.56 -8.90
CA GLU A 414 20.77 -9.73 -8.46
C GLU A 414 21.19 -10.03 -7.01
N ILE A 415 20.23 -10.18 -6.10
CA ILE A 415 20.51 -10.49 -4.68
C ILE A 415 21.11 -11.89 -4.51
N TYR A 416 20.63 -12.84 -5.29
CA TYR A 416 21.14 -14.21 -5.24
C TYR A 416 22.51 -14.37 -5.92
N GLY A 417 22.89 -13.42 -6.77
CA GLY A 417 24.20 -13.37 -7.42
C GLY A 417 24.24 -14.05 -8.80
N ILE A 418 23.10 -14.06 -9.49
CA ILE A 418 22.97 -14.57 -10.86
C ILE A 418 22.74 -13.43 -11.86
#